data_1d2dfc4072a238db612c84dd8be55c03
#
_entry.id   1d2dfc4072a238db612c84dd8be55c03
#
_cell.length_a   1.000
_cell.length_b   1.000
_cell.length_c   1.000
_cell.angle_alpha   90.00
_cell.angle_beta   90.00
_cell.angle_gamma   90.00
#
_symmetry.space_group_name_H-M   'P 1'
#
loop_
_entity.id
_entity.type
_entity.pdbx_description
1 polymer ?
#
loop_
_entity_poly.entity_id
_entity_poly.type
_entity_poly.pdbx_seq_one_letter_code
_entity_poly.pdbx_strand_id
1 'polypeptide(L)'
;KSMKRIIRWVGKYKGRLYLGSVCSFFSSLSTAIPTMAAAYALDKAVQAYWSNTAIDTVLIWQTLWIIIGSIVLNFLLSYLRAVLQESIGYEVAAGQRIHLGDVLKRVPLGYFSQNSVGDILAGVTTELSTLELQGMKMVDVIINGYAKFIAIVLCLIFFSPVAAVISIVGVALSALALQGISRHSEKTAAITHKAMEDMSGA
;
A
#
# COMPACT_ATOMS: atom_id res chain seq x y z
N LYS A 1 -7.37 -10.46 11.25
CA LYS A 1 -8.21 -11.35 10.42
C LYS A 1 -8.06 -11.05 8.91
N SER A 2 -7.97 -9.79 8.49
CA SER A 2 -7.87 -9.37 7.08
C SER A 2 -6.61 -9.88 6.38
N MET A 3 -5.45 -9.81 7.00
CA MET A 3 -4.16 -10.24 6.42
C MET A 3 -4.15 -11.74 6.07
N LYS A 4 -4.73 -12.62 6.92
CA LYS A 4 -4.85 -14.04 6.62
C LYS A 4 -5.76 -14.32 5.43
N ARG A 5 -6.81 -13.52 5.21
CA ARG A 5 -7.69 -13.61 4.03
C ARG A 5 -6.95 -13.22 2.76
N ILE A 6 -6.21 -12.13 2.78
CA ILE A 6 -5.40 -11.67 1.63
C ILE A 6 -4.35 -12.73 1.25
N ILE A 7 -3.61 -13.26 2.22
CA ILE A 7 -2.61 -14.31 1.98
C ILE A 7 -3.24 -15.59 1.43
N ARG A 8 -4.47 -15.92 1.86
CA ARG A 8 -5.22 -17.08 1.33
C ARG A 8 -5.72 -16.81 -0.09
N TRP A 9 -6.16 -15.58 -0.38
CA TRP A 9 -6.64 -15.18 -1.70
C TRP A 9 -5.53 -15.18 -2.75
N VAL A 10 -4.32 -14.71 -2.39
CA VAL A 10 -3.13 -14.72 -3.23
C VAL A 10 -2.63 -16.16 -3.53
N GLY A 11 -2.92 -17.13 -2.67
CA GLY A 11 -2.70 -18.57 -2.90
C GLY A 11 -1.29 -18.94 -3.38
N LYS A 12 -1.16 -19.23 -4.68
CA LYS A 12 0.08 -19.69 -5.34
C LYS A 12 1.20 -18.63 -5.37
N TYR A 13 0.85 -17.33 -5.29
CA TYR A 13 1.79 -16.22 -5.49
C TYR A 13 2.39 -15.66 -4.18
N LYS A 14 2.25 -16.38 -3.05
CA LYS A 14 2.73 -15.93 -1.73
C LYS A 14 4.21 -15.54 -1.73
N GLY A 15 5.06 -16.29 -2.43
CA GLY A 15 6.50 -15.99 -2.51
C GLY A 15 6.80 -14.62 -3.12
N ARG A 16 6.10 -14.29 -4.22
CA ARG A 16 6.24 -12.98 -4.88
C ARG A 16 5.73 -11.84 -3.99
N LEU A 17 4.65 -12.08 -3.24
CA LEU A 17 4.11 -11.12 -2.28
C LEU A 17 5.12 -10.81 -1.17
N TYR A 18 5.76 -11.83 -0.59
CA TYR A 18 6.79 -11.64 0.43
C TYR A 18 8.02 -10.92 -0.11
N LEU A 19 8.51 -11.30 -1.29
CA LEU A 19 9.63 -10.61 -1.93
C LEU A 19 9.31 -9.14 -2.21
N GLY A 20 8.10 -8.85 -2.71
CA GLY A 20 7.65 -7.47 -2.91
C GLY A 20 7.56 -6.68 -1.60
N SER A 21 7.15 -7.31 -0.49
CA SER A 21 7.12 -6.66 0.83
C SER A 21 8.53 -6.36 1.36
N VAL A 22 9.48 -7.25 1.13
CA VAL A 22 10.89 -7.01 1.44
C VAL A 22 11.45 -5.84 0.61
N CYS A 23 11.18 -5.81 -0.69
CA CYS A 23 11.55 -4.68 -1.54
C CYS A 23 10.92 -3.37 -1.07
N SER A 24 9.65 -3.40 -0.63
CA SER A 24 8.95 -2.24 -0.07
C SER A 24 9.61 -1.73 1.21
N PHE A 25 10.05 -2.64 2.09
CA PHE A 25 10.77 -2.28 3.31
C PHE A 25 12.09 -1.59 3.01
N PHE A 26 12.92 -2.16 2.12
CA PHE A 26 14.20 -1.55 1.72
C PHE A 26 14.01 -0.25 0.95
N SER A 27 13.00 -0.14 0.09
CA SER A 27 12.64 1.10 -0.59
C SER A 27 12.28 2.20 0.43
N SER A 28 11.55 1.84 1.50
CA SER A 28 11.19 2.79 2.56
C SER A 28 12.40 3.26 3.36
N LEU A 29 13.35 2.38 3.66
CA LEU A 29 14.63 2.77 4.28
C LEU A 29 15.42 3.69 3.35
N SER A 30 15.50 3.36 2.07
CA SER A 30 16.20 4.17 1.07
C SER A 30 15.61 5.58 0.92
N THR A 31 14.32 5.77 1.17
CA THR A 31 13.66 7.09 1.16
C THR A 31 14.16 8.01 2.28
N ALA A 32 14.63 7.46 3.39
CA ALA A 32 15.18 8.26 4.50
C ALA A 32 16.61 8.76 4.22
N ILE A 33 17.38 8.07 3.38
CA ILE A 33 18.79 8.39 3.12
C ILE A 33 19.01 9.82 2.58
N PRO A 34 18.27 10.29 1.55
CA PRO A 34 18.45 11.65 1.03
C PRO A 34 18.18 12.72 2.08
N THR A 35 17.13 12.53 2.89
CA THR A 35 16.76 13.46 3.96
C THR A 35 17.85 13.55 5.01
N MET A 36 18.43 12.40 5.37
CA MET A 36 19.51 12.32 6.35
C MET A 36 20.80 12.92 5.82
N ALA A 37 21.14 12.65 4.55
CA ALA A 37 22.31 13.23 3.90
C ALA A 37 22.19 14.75 3.81
N ALA A 38 21.01 15.27 3.46
CA ALA A 38 20.73 16.70 3.43
C ALA A 38 20.83 17.35 4.83
N ALA A 39 20.27 16.71 5.87
CA ALA A 39 20.36 17.18 7.25
C ALA A 39 21.81 17.21 7.74
N TYR A 40 22.60 16.19 7.45
CA TYR A 40 24.02 16.14 7.78
C TYR A 40 24.82 17.24 7.09
N ALA A 41 24.56 17.45 5.79
CA ALA A 41 25.24 18.52 5.04
C ALA A 41 24.87 19.91 5.57
N LEU A 42 23.60 20.11 5.94
CA LEU A 42 23.14 21.36 6.55
C LEU A 42 23.79 21.60 7.91
N ASP A 43 23.87 20.59 8.77
CA ASP A 43 24.55 20.71 10.07
C ASP A 43 26.01 21.11 9.91
N LYS A 44 26.73 20.49 8.98
CA LYS A 44 28.11 20.83 8.65
C LYS A 44 28.25 22.24 8.07
N ALA A 45 27.32 22.67 7.23
CA ALA A 45 27.29 24.02 6.69
C ALA A 45 27.05 25.07 7.78
N VAL A 46 26.14 24.81 8.73
CA VAL A 46 25.89 25.67 9.87
C VAL A 46 27.12 25.76 10.78
N GLN A 47 27.78 24.64 11.09
CA GLN A 47 29.03 24.62 11.86
C GLN A 47 30.14 25.42 11.20
N ALA A 48 30.31 25.26 9.88
CA ALA A 48 31.30 26.03 9.12
C ALA A 48 31.03 27.54 9.16
N TYR A 49 29.75 27.94 9.07
CA TYR A 49 29.36 29.35 9.19
C TYR A 49 29.69 29.94 10.57
N TRP A 50 29.36 29.22 11.65
CA TRP A 50 29.69 29.68 13.01
C TRP A 50 31.18 29.67 13.31
N SER A 51 31.95 28.78 12.70
CA SER A 51 33.41 28.70 12.86
C SER A 51 34.17 29.62 11.90
N ASN A 52 33.46 30.36 11.07
CA ASN A 52 34.03 31.25 10.03
C ASN A 52 35.01 30.52 9.09
N THR A 53 34.77 29.23 8.83
CA THR A 53 35.57 28.38 7.95
C THR A 53 34.87 28.18 6.61
N ALA A 54 35.62 27.96 5.53
CA ALA A 54 35.05 27.67 4.23
C ALA A 54 34.33 26.29 4.25
N ILE A 55 33.18 26.19 3.58
CA ILE A 55 32.47 24.93 3.40
C ILE A 55 33.32 24.02 2.50
N ASP A 56 33.56 22.81 2.93
CA ASP A 56 34.29 21.81 2.17
C ASP A 56 33.50 21.40 0.91
N THR A 57 34.04 21.71 -0.27
CA THR A 57 33.44 21.36 -1.55
C THR A 57 33.33 19.83 -1.76
N VAL A 58 34.23 19.05 -1.15
CA VAL A 58 34.20 17.59 -1.18
C VAL A 58 32.96 17.07 -0.50
N LEU A 59 32.58 17.66 0.63
CA LEU A 59 31.35 17.28 1.35
C LEU A 59 30.11 17.50 0.48
N ILE A 60 30.03 18.57 -0.27
CA ILE A 60 28.91 18.88 -1.16
C ILE A 60 28.77 17.79 -2.25
N TRP A 61 29.89 17.43 -2.90
CA TRP A 61 29.91 16.42 -3.93
C TRP A 61 29.57 15.03 -3.38
N GLN A 62 30.09 14.66 -2.22
CA GLN A 62 29.76 13.40 -1.56
C GLN A 62 28.26 13.32 -1.24
N THR A 63 27.70 14.38 -0.65
CA THR A 63 26.27 14.43 -0.34
C THR A 63 25.42 14.32 -1.59
N LEU A 64 25.79 15.02 -2.68
CA LEU A 64 25.10 14.95 -3.95
C LEU A 64 25.06 13.50 -4.50
N TRP A 65 26.21 12.81 -4.51
CA TRP A 65 26.29 11.44 -5.01
C TRP A 65 25.52 10.46 -4.14
N ILE A 66 25.50 10.64 -2.82
CA ILE A 66 24.68 9.84 -1.91
C ILE A 66 23.19 10.03 -2.22
N ILE A 67 22.76 11.27 -2.43
CA ILE A 67 21.35 11.57 -2.77
C ILE A 67 20.98 10.95 -4.11
N ILE A 68 21.78 11.14 -5.17
CA ILE A 68 21.52 10.57 -6.49
C ILE A 68 21.48 9.04 -6.41
N GLY A 69 22.46 8.42 -5.76
CA GLY A 69 22.54 6.98 -5.61
C GLY A 69 21.32 6.39 -4.85
N SER A 70 20.88 7.08 -3.80
CA SER A 70 19.71 6.65 -3.04
C SER A 70 18.40 6.79 -3.82
N ILE A 71 18.26 7.82 -4.67
CA ILE A 71 17.11 7.99 -5.56
C ILE A 71 17.06 6.86 -6.60
N VAL A 72 18.19 6.53 -7.23
CA VAL A 72 18.27 5.43 -8.19
C VAL A 72 17.95 4.10 -7.52
N LEU A 73 18.51 3.85 -6.35
CA LEU A 73 18.23 2.63 -5.57
C LEU A 73 16.75 2.53 -5.20
N ASN A 74 16.15 3.62 -4.74
CA ASN A 74 14.72 3.67 -4.42
C ASN A 74 13.86 3.39 -5.65
N PHE A 75 14.21 3.97 -6.80
CA PHE A 75 13.51 3.71 -8.05
C PHE A 75 13.57 2.23 -8.45
N LEU A 76 14.75 1.62 -8.40
CA LEU A 76 14.92 0.20 -8.72
C LEU A 76 14.12 -0.71 -7.78
N LEU A 77 14.18 -0.45 -6.47
CA LEU A 77 13.44 -1.22 -5.47
C LEU A 77 11.92 -1.06 -5.65
N SER A 78 11.46 0.16 -5.94
CA SER A 78 10.05 0.44 -6.19
C SER A 78 9.57 -0.22 -7.49
N TYR A 79 10.39 -0.22 -8.53
CA TYR A 79 10.09 -0.93 -9.79
C TYR A 79 9.98 -2.44 -9.57
N LEU A 80 10.95 -3.05 -8.87
CA LEU A 80 10.89 -4.47 -8.53
C LEU A 80 9.63 -4.80 -7.71
N ARG A 81 9.29 -3.96 -6.73
CA ARG A 81 8.06 -4.10 -5.95
C ARG A 81 6.82 -4.09 -6.85
N ALA A 82 6.71 -3.11 -7.74
CA ALA A 82 5.58 -2.99 -8.65
C ALA A 82 5.44 -4.25 -9.52
N VAL A 83 6.51 -4.71 -10.15
CA VAL A 83 6.51 -5.92 -10.97
C VAL A 83 6.13 -7.17 -10.17
N LEU A 84 6.60 -7.29 -8.92
CA LEU A 84 6.33 -8.47 -8.09
C LEU A 84 4.93 -8.47 -7.49
N GLN A 85 4.40 -7.33 -7.09
CA GLN A 85 3.12 -7.23 -6.36
C GLN A 85 1.95 -6.88 -7.26
N GLU A 86 2.06 -5.87 -8.12
CA GLU A 86 0.94 -5.41 -8.93
C GLU A 86 0.51 -6.46 -9.97
N SER A 87 1.46 -7.21 -10.54
CA SER A 87 1.14 -8.28 -11.47
C SER A 87 0.32 -9.42 -10.84
N ILE A 88 0.42 -9.64 -9.51
CA ILE A 88 -0.35 -10.68 -8.83
C ILE A 88 -1.85 -10.42 -8.97
N GLY A 89 -2.30 -9.17 -8.85
CA GLY A 89 -3.70 -8.82 -8.97
C GLY A 89 -4.27 -9.12 -10.34
N TYR A 90 -3.54 -8.78 -11.37
CA TYR A 90 -3.93 -9.08 -12.74
C TYR A 90 -3.99 -10.59 -13.00
N GLU A 91 -3.02 -11.36 -12.50
CA GLU A 91 -3.00 -12.81 -12.65
C GLU A 91 -4.14 -13.50 -11.88
N VAL A 92 -4.46 -13.03 -10.67
CA VAL A 92 -5.57 -13.55 -9.86
C VAL A 92 -6.91 -13.20 -10.51
N ALA A 93 -7.08 -11.96 -10.99
CA ALA A 93 -8.31 -11.53 -11.66
C ALA A 93 -8.52 -12.31 -12.98
N ALA A 94 -7.46 -12.51 -13.78
CA ALA A 94 -7.53 -13.32 -14.98
C ALA A 94 -7.94 -14.77 -14.68
N GLY A 95 -7.37 -15.37 -13.62
CA GLY A 95 -7.74 -16.71 -13.16
C GLY A 95 -9.22 -16.81 -12.74
N GLN A 96 -9.74 -15.80 -12.05
CA GLN A 96 -11.15 -15.74 -11.66
C GLN A 96 -12.09 -15.56 -12.86
N ARG A 97 -11.70 -14.74 -13.86
CA ARG A 97 -12.48 -14.59 -15.10
C ARG A 97 -12.60 -15.92 -15.86
N ILE A 98 -11.49 -16.67 -15.96
CA ILE A 98 -11.50 -18.00 -16.59
C ILE A 98 -12.38 -18.97 -15.82
N HIS A 99 -12.22 -19.03 -14.49
CA HIS A 99 -13.03 -19.90 -13.64
C HIS A 99 -14.52 -19.60 -13.75
N LEU A 100 -14.88 -18.32 -13.79
CA LEU A 100 -16.26 -17.90 -13.94
C LEU A 100 -16.82 -18.27 -15.32
N GLY A 101 -16.02 -18.13 -16.39
CA GLY A 101 -16.37 -18.60 -17.72
C GLY A 101 -16.66 -20.11 -17.75
N ASP A 102 -15.86 -20.90 -17.03
CA ASP A 102 -16.05 -22.35 -16.93
C ASP A 102 -17.29 -22.72 -16.10
N VAL A 103 -17.63 -21.94 -15.08
CA VAL A 103 -18.88 -22.11 -14.31
C VAL A 103 -20.08 -21.78 -15.18
N LEU A 104 -20.06 -20.67 -15.91
CA LEU A 104 -21.16 -20.24 -16.79
C LEU A 104 -21.45 -21.25 -17.91
N LYS A 105 -20.44 -21.95 -18.42
CA LYS A 105 -20.63 -23.05 -19.41
C LYS A 105 -21.44 -24.23 -18.85
N ARG A 106 -21.48 -24.41 -17.54
CA ARG A 106 -22.20 -25.53 -16.87
C ARG A 106 -23.60 -25.16 -16.41
N VAL A 107 -23.96 -23.88 -16.52
CA VAL A 107 -25.30 -23.40 -16.12
C VAL A 107 -26.34 -23.82 -17.16
N PRO A 108 -27.53 -24.37 -16.78
CA PRO A 108 -28.57 -24.72 -17.69
C PRO A 108 -29.06 -23.53 -18.51
N LEU A 109 -29.41 -23.78 -19.79
CA LEU A 109 -29.92 -22.75 -20.70
C LEU A 109 -31.14 -21.98 -20.17
N GLY A 110 -31.98 -22.64 -19.35
CA GLY A 110 -33.11 -22.00 -18.69
C GLY A 110 -32.78 -20.84 -17.75
N TYR A 111 -31.57 -20.82 -17.19
CA TYR A 111 -31.12 -19.71 -16.38
C TYR A 111 -30.91 -18.42 -17.20
N PHE A 112 -30.45 -18.57 -18.42
CA PHE A 112 -30.22 -17.46 -19.33
C PHE A 112 -31.50 -16.91 -19.98
N SER A 113 -32.61 -17.67 -19.94
CA SER A 113 -33.91 -17.18 -20.39
C SER A 113 -34.62 -16.33 -19.33
N GLN A 114 -34.30 -16.51 -18.07
CA GLN A 114 -34.88 -15.74 -16.95
C GLN A 114 -34.07 -14.49 -16.62
N ASN A 115 -32.78 -14.50 -16.91
CA ASN A 115 -31.85 -13.37 -16.64
C ASN A 115 -31.24 -12.91 -17.95
N SER A 116 -31.15 -11.60 -18.13
CA SER A 116 -30.47 -11.02 -19.29
C SER A 116 -28.99 -11.43 -19.25
N VAL A 117 -28.50 -12.06 -20.29
CA VAL A 117 -27.07 -12.39 -20.46
C VAL A 117 -26.21 -11.12 -20.36
N GLY A 118 -26.75 -9.99 -20.83
CA GLY A 118 -26.10 -8.69 -20.74
C GLY A 118 -25.90 -8.23 -19.29
N ASP A 119 -26.90 -8.39 -18.44
CA ASP A 119 -26.83 -8.00 -17.02
C ASP A 119 -25.84 -8.86 -16.24
N ILE A 120 -25.83 -10.16 -16.51
CA ILE A 120 -24.85 -11.08 -15.92
C ILE A 120 -23.45 -10.71 -16.36
N LEU A 121 -23.24 -10.45 -17.64
CA LEU A 121 -21.92 -10.10 -18.19
C LEU A 121 -21.44 -8.74 -17.67
N ALA A 122 -22.34 -7.75 -17.59
CA ALA A 122 -22.05 -6.43 -17.04
C ALA A 122 -21.69 -6.50 -15.56
N GLY A 123 -22.48 -7.21 -14.74
CA GLY A 123 -22.21 -7.41 -13.30
C GLY A 123 -20.87 -8.09 -13.08
N VAL A 124 -20.62 -9.20 -13.79
CA VAL A 124 -19.37 -9.94 -13.73
C VAL A 124 -18.18 -9.08 -14.12
N THR A 125 -18.27 -8.32 -15.21
CA THR A 125 -17.17 -7.52 -15.71
C THR A 125 -16.87 -6.34 -14.77
N THR A 126 -17.89 -5.67 -14.28
CA THR A 126 -17.77 -4.51 -13.41
C THR A 126 -17.29 -4.91 -12.01
N GLU A 127 -17.89 -5.95 -11.43
CA GLU A 127 -17.52 -6.39 -10.09
C GLU A 127 -16.13 -7.01 -10.03
N LEU A 128 -15.74 -7.80 -11.03
CA LEU A 128 -14.37 -8.33 -11.11
C LEU A 128 -13.33 -7.24 -11.32
N SER A 129 -13.61 -6.23 -12.13
CA SER A 129 -12.70 -5.08 -12.30
C SER A 129 -12.57 -4.26 -11.01
N THR A 130 -13.66 -4.10 -10.28
CA THR A 130 -13.64 -3.43 -8.97
C THR A 130 -12.87 -4.23 -7.94
N LEU A 131 -13.05 -5.55 -7.89
CA LEU A 131 -12.28 -6.44 -7.02
C LEU A 131 -10.78 -6.43 -7.37
N GLU A 132 -10.43 -6.41 -8.65
CA GLU A 132 -9.05 -6.29 -9.14
C GLU A 132 -8.40 -5.02 -8.63
N LEU A 133 -9.03 -3.86 -8.87
CA LEU A 133 -8.51 -2.56 -8.48
C LEU A 133 -8.48 -2.38 -6.95
N GLN A 134 -9.53 -2.72 -6.26
CA GLN A 134 -9.60 -2.56 -4.79
C GLN A 134 -8.78 -3.60 -4.05
N GLY A 135 -8.75 -4.86 -4.53
CA GLY A 135 -7.91 -5.91 -3.95
C GLY A 135 -6.43 -5.55 -3.98
N MET A 136 -5.95 -5.01 -5.11
CA MET A 136 -4.57 -4.54 -5.24
C MET A 136 -4.27 -3.35 -4.35
N LYS A 137 -5.16 -2.36 -4.28
CA LYS A 137 -5.02 -1.22 -3.36
C LYS A 137 -4.98 -1.67 -1.90
N MET A 138 -5.79 -2.65 -1.51
CA MET A 138 -5.76 -3.20 -0.15
C MET A 138 -4.44 -3.91 0.16
N VAL A 139 -3.89 -4.67 -0.78
CA VAL A 139 -2.56 -5.29 -0.62
C VAL A 139 -1.48 -4.21 -0.44
N ASP A 140 -1.49 -3.20 -1.29
CA ASP A 140 -0.53 -2.10 -1.23
C ASP A 140 -0.63 -1.32 0.10
N VAL A 141 -1.83 -0.91 0.48
CA VAL A 141 -2.04 -0.12 1.71
C VAL A 141 -1.72 -0.92 2.97
N ILE A 142 -2.16 -2.17 3.05
CA ILE A 142 -2.00 -2.97 4.28
C ILE A 142 -0.55 -3.46 4.40
N ILE A 143 -0.02 -4.15 3.38
CA ILE A 143 1.30 -4.79 3.47
C ILE A 143 2.42 -3.76 3.42
N ASN A 144 2.38 -2.87 2.43
CA ASN A 144 3.41 -1.86 2.27
C ASN A 144 3.30 -0.73 3.31
N GLY A 145 2.08 -0.41 3.76
CA GLY A 145 1.87 0.53 4.86
C GLY A 145 2.54 0.08 6.15
N TYR A 146 2.37 -1.18 6.54
CA TYR A 146 3.07 -1.74 7.71
C TYR A 146 4.58 -1.80 7.50
N ALA A 147 5.06 -2.21 6.33
CA ALA A 147 6.49 -2.25 6.02
C ALA A 147 7.13 -0.86 6.11
N LYS A 148 6.47 0.16 5.55
CA LYS A 148 6.90 1.56 5.64
C LYS A 148 6.92 2.07 7.06
N PHE A 149 5.88 1.79 7.84
CA PHE A 149 5.81 2.22 9.23
C PHE A 149 6.96 1.62 10.06
N ILE A 150 7.21 0.32 9.93
CA ILE A 150 8.31 -0.34 10.63
C ILE A 150 9.65 0.25 10.22
N ALA A 151 9.87 0.50 8.93
CA ALA A 151 11.10 1.11 8.42
C ALA A 151 11.33 2.50 9.00
N ILE A 152 10.30 3.36 9.04
CA ILE A 152 10.37 4.71 9.60
C ILE A 152 10.67 4.67 11.10
N VAL A 153 9.98 3.82 11.86
CA VAL A 153 10.21 3.68 13.31
C VAL A 153 11.63 3.21 13.60
N LEU A 154 12.15 2.24 12.84
CA LEU A 154 13.53 1.78 12.98
C LEU A 154 14.53 2.92 12.71
N CYS A 155 14.33 3.70 11.64
CA CYS A 155 15.16 4.87 11.38
C CYS A 155 15.12 5.88 12.53
N LEU A 156 13.93 6.18 13.06
CA LEU A 156 13.78 7.13 14.17
C LEU A 156 14.44 6.66 15.46
N ILE A 157 14.44 5.35 15.77
CA ILE A 157 15.13 4.80 16.94
C ILE A 157 16.63 5.11 16.87
N PHE A 158 17.25 5.00 15.70
CA PHE A 158 18.66 5.29 15.52
C PHE A 158 19.02 6.79 15.64
N PHE A 159 18.09 7.69 15.26
CA PHE A 159 18.35 9.13 15.25
C PHE A 159 17.92 9.83 16.53
N SER A 160 16.71 9.52 17.00
CA SER A 160 16.11 10.13 18.17
C SER A 160 15.06 9.17 18.77
N PRO A 161 15.41 8.44 19.81
CA PRO A 161 14.49 7.52 20.47
C PRO A 161 13.23 8.23 20.98
N VAL A 162 13.34 9.51 21.36
CA VAL A 162 12.20 10.33 21.77
C VAL A 162 11.21 10.54 20.61
N ALA A 163 11.73 10.87 19.42
CA ALA A 163 10.90 11.02 18.22
C ALA A 163 10.22 9.70 17.83
N ALA A 164 10.89 8.56 18.00
CA ALA A 164 10.30 7.25 17.76
C ALA A 164 9.11 6.98 18.69
N VAL A 165 9.26 7.25 19.98
CA VAL A 165 8.16 7.10 20.96
C VAL A 165 6.98 7.99 20.62
N ILE A 166 7.22 9.26 20.33
CA ILE A 166 6.15 10.21 19.93
C ILE A 166 5.42 9.71 18.68
N SER A 167 6.14 9.21 17.69
CA SER A 167 5.56 8.67 16.45
C SER A 167 4.69 7.44 16.71
N ILE A 168 5.15 6.51 17.55
CA ILE A 168 4.37 5.31 17.94
C ILE A 168 3.08 5.71 18.67
N VAL A 169 3.18 6.64 19.63
CA VAL A 169 2.01 7.14 20.36
C VAL A 169 1.03 7.85 19.42
N GLY A 170 1.53 8.69 18.49
CA GLY A 170 0.71 9.37 17.50
C GLY A 170 -0.05 8.41 16.58
N VAL A 171 0.61 7.34 16.12
CA VAL A 171 -0.05 6.30 15.31
C VAL A 171 -1.06 5.51 16.13
N ALA A 172 -0.77 5.18 17.39
CA ALA A 172 -1.72 4.50 18.27
C ALA A 172 -2.98 5.35 18.50
N LEU A 173 -2.83 6.65 18.76
CA LEU A 173 -3.95 7.58 18.91
C LEU A 173 -4.76 7.71 17.62
N SER A 174 -4.10 7.80 16.47
CA SER A 174 -4.76 7.83 15.15
C SER A 174 -5.55 6.55 14.88
N ALA A 175 -5.01 5.39 15.25
CA ALA A 175 -5.70 4.11 15.11
C ALA A 175 -6.94 4.03 16.00
N LEU A 176 -6.88 4.54 17.23
CA LEU A 176 -8.03 4.61 18.14
C LEU A 176 -9.11 5.56 17.60
N ALA A 177 -8.72 6.73 17.10
CA ALA A 177 -9.65 7.68 16.48
C ALA A 177 -10.34 7.08 15.25
N LEU A 178 -9.60 6.41 14.37
CA LEU A 178 -10.13 5.72 13.20
C LEU A 178 -11.10 4.59 13.59
N GLN A 179 -10.82 3.83 14.65
CA GLN A 179 -11.75 2.80 15.15
C GLN A 179 -13.06 3.42 15.64
N GLY A 180 -12.99 4.57 16.31
CA GLY A 180 -14.18 5.32 16.74
C GLY A 180 -15.03 5.77 15.55
N ILE A 181 -14.40 6.36 14.54
CA ILE A 181 -15.06 6.82 13.31
C ILE A 181 -15.66 5.63 12.53
N SER A 182 -14.90 4.54 12.37
CA SER A 182 -15.37 3.34 11.65
C SER A 182 -16.61 2.74 12.29
N ARG A 183 -16.64 2.61 13.62
CA ARG A 183 -17.83 2.12 14.34
C ARG A 183 -19.05 3.05 14.19
N HIS A 184 -18.82 4.34 14.12
CA HIS A 184 -19.90 5.31 13.89
C HIS A 184 -20.40 5.25 12.44
N SER A 185 -19.49 5.14 11.47
CA SER A 185 -19.79 5.03 10.05
C SER A 185 -20.56 3.74 9.72
N GLU A 186 -20.21 2.59 10.33
CA GLU A 186 -20.94 1.34 10.14
C GLU A 186 -22.40 1.44 10.61
N LYS A 187 -22.65 2.11 11.74
CA LYS A 187 -24.01 2.36 12.23
C LYS A 187 -24.79 3.27 11.27
N THR A 188 -24.16 4.32 10.77
CA THR A 188 -24.79 5.25 9.82
C THR A 188 -25.05 4.59 8.48
N ALA A 189 -24.12 3.78 7.96
CA ALA A 189 -24.27 3.03 6.72
C ALA A 189 -25.44 2.04 6.80
N ALA A 190 -25.63 1.35 7.92
CA ALA A 190 -26.76 0.44 8.13
C ALA A 190 -28.11 1.17 8.10
N ILE A 191 -28.18 2.39 8.65
CA ILE A 191 -29.38 3.24 8.62
C ILE A 191 -29.66 3.72 7.19
N THR A 192 -28.62 4.13 6.47
CA THR A 192 -28.74 4.62 5.08
C THR A 192 -29.17 3.48 4.12
N HIS A 193 -28.64 2.26 4.31
CA HIS A 193 -29.08 1.09 3.53
C HIS A 193 -30.55 0.76 3.76
N LYS A 194 -31.01 0.75 5.01
CA LYS A 194 -32.44 0.54 5.30
C LYS A 194 -33.32 1.62 4.68
N ALA A 195 -32.92 2.89 4.77
CA ALA A 195 -33.66 4.00 4.16
C ALA A 195 -33.71 3.89 2.62
N MET A 196 -32.65 3.39 1.97
CA MET A 196 -32.64 3.12 0.54
C MET A 196 -33.51 1.92 0.14
N GLU A 197 -33.51 0.84 0.95
CA GLU A 197 -34.43 -0.29 0.76
C GLU A 197 -35.91 0.13 0.87
N ASP A 198 -36.22 0.93 1.89
CA ASP A 198 -37.59 1.45 2.09
C ASP A 198 -38.04 2.38 0.95
N MET A 199 -37.12 3.15 0.35
CA MET A 199 -37.45 4.01 -0.81
C MET A 199 -37.51 3.23 -2.14
N SER A 200 -36.82 2.09 -2.26
CA SER A 200 -36.89 1.28 -3.48
C SER A 200 -38.02 0.25 -3.48
N GLY A 201 -38.62 0.02 -2.31
CA GLY A 201 -39.79 -0.88 -2.14
C GLY A 201 -41.15 -0.21 -2.19
N ALA A 202 -41.17 1.13 -2.32
CA ALA A 202 -42.37 1.92 -2.51
C ALA A 202 -42.53 2.33 -3.98
#